data_d33a0e41dee2a1381c6dc5b29f50ae58
#
_entry.id   d33a0e41dee2a1381c6dc5b29f50ae58
#
_cell.length_a   1.000
_cell.length_b   1.000
_cell.length_c   1.000
_cell.angle_alpha   90.00
_cell.angle_beta   90.00
_cell.angle_gamma   90.00
#
_symmetry.space_group_name_H-M   'P 1'
#
loop_
_entity.id
_entity.type
_entity.pdbx_description
1 polymer ?
#
loop_
_entity_poly.entity_id
_entity_poly.type
_entity_poly.pdbx_seq_one_letter_code
_entity_poly.pdbx_strand_id
1 'polypeptide(L)'
;MTFSNRVAELKDKGFFENIEISRGVEKESLRVNNNAQLSQRNHPIELGSPLTNKFITTDFSEALIELVTPTFNSVDEVYEFLLDLHIFTANAMEADEVLWSNSMPCFIGDES
;
A
#
# COMPACT_ATOMS: atom_id res chain seq x y z
N MET A 1 -33.06 -3.59 -19.37
CA MET A 1 -32.26 -2.35 -19.54
C MET A 1 -30.79 -2.74 -19.65
N THR A 2 -30.13 -2.28 -20.70
CA THR A 2 -28.71 -2.54 -20.90
C THR A 2 -27.86 -1.65 -20.02
N PHE A 3 -26.61 -2.04 -19.82
CA PHE A 3 -25.64 -1.22 -19.10
C PHE A 3 -25.49 0.18 -19.76
N SER A 4 -25.36 0.21 -21.08
CA SER A 4 -25.24 1.48 -21.82
C SER A 4 -26.42 2.41 -21.61
N ASN A 5 -27.64 1.86 -21.61
CA ASN A 5 -28.86 2.65 -21.37
C ASN A 5 -28.87 3.20 -19.93
N ARG A 6 -28.39 2.42 -18.98
CA ARG A 6 -28.31 2.85 -17.58
C ARG A 6 -27.32 3.99 -17.40
N VAL A 7 -26.17 3.90 -18.03
CA VAL A 7 -25.15 4.97 -17.98
C VAL A 7 -25.68 6.24 -18.61
N ALA A 8 -26.36 6.14 -19.76
CA ALA A 8 -26.96 7.30 -20.44
C ALA A 8 -28.02 7.97 -19.57
N GLU A 9 -28.88 7.20 -18.93
CA GLU A 9 -29.90 7.72 -18.01
C GLU A 9 -29.28 8.49 -16.84
N LEU A 10 -28.23 7.94 -16.22
CA LEU A 10 -27.53 8.60 -15.12
C LEU A 10 -26.85 9.89 -15.56
N LYS A 11 -26.26 9.87 -16.76
CA LYS A 11 -25.64 11.06 -17.35
C LYS A 11 -26.67 12.17 -17.60
N ASP A 12 -27.82 11.82 -18.15
CA ASP A 12 -28.89 12.77 -18.43
C ASP A 12 -29.47 13.41 -17.16
N LYS A 13 -29.43 12.69 -16.05
CA LYS A 13 -29.86 13.19 -14.75
C LYS A 13 -28.76 13.99 -14.00
N GLY A 14 -27.61 14.21 -14.63
CA GLY A 14 -26.49 14.94 -14.02
C GLY A 14 -25.77 14.21 -12.89
N PHE A 15 -25.95 12.91 -12.80
CA PHE A 15 -25.35 12.12 -11.71
C PHE A 15 -23.82 12.24 -11.66
N PHE A 16 -23.16 12.22 -12.82
CA PHE A 16 -21.70 12.25 -12.89
C PHE A 16 -21.11 13.64 -12.65
N GLU A 17 -21.90 14.69 -12.74
CA GLU A 17 -21.47 16.06 -12.48
C GLU A 17 -21.35 16.36 -10.99
N ASN A 18 -22.11 15.64 -10.18
CA ASN A 18 -22.21 15.85 -8.73
C ASN A 18 -21.69 14.66 -7.92
N ILE A 19 -21.01 13.73 -8.57
CA ILE A 19 -20.48 12.55 -7.89
C ILE A 19 -19.24 12.90 -7.06
N GLU A 20 -19.27 12.52 -5.81
CA GLU A 20 -18.10 12.56 -4.94
C GLU A 20 -17.54 11.13 -4.84
N ILE A 21 -16.24 10.99 -5.07
CA ILE A 21 -15.56 9.71 -4.99
C ILE A 21 -14.56 9.79 -3.85
N SER A 22 -14.77 8.95 -2.84
CA SER A 22 -13.82 8.77 -1.75
C SER A 22 -13.00 7.52 -2.04
N ARG A 23 -11.68 7.61 -1.88
CA ARG A 23 -10.79 6.50 -2.19
C ARG A 23 -9.64 6.41 -1.20
N GLY A 24 -9.22 5.20 -0.94
CA GLY A 24 -8.02 4.88 -0.18
C GLY A 24 -7.20 3.84 -0.92
N VAL A 25 -5.98 3.60 -0.48
CA VAL A 25 -5.05 2.65 -1.09
C VAL A 25 -4.44 1.77 -0.03
N GLU A 26 -4.35 0.49 -0.34
CA GLU A 26 -3.53 -0.47 0.39
C GLU A 26 -2.39 -0.88 -0.53
N LYS A 27 -1.17 -0.79 -0.04
CA LYS A 27 0.02 -1.16 -0.81
C LYS A 27 0.88 -2.12 0.01
N GLU A 28 1.12 -3.27 -0.55
CA GLU A 28 1.96 -4.30 0.05
C GLU A 28 3.32 -4.35 -0.63
N SER A 29 4.38 -4.48 0.16
CA SER A 29 5.74 -4.62 -0.35
C SER A 29 6.55 -5.51 0.58
N LEU A 30 7.28 -6.46 0.01
CA LEU A 30 8.24 -7.25 0.76
C LEU A 30 9.46 -6.41 1.12
N ARG A 31 10.01 -6.60 2.31
CA ARG A 31 11.33 -6.07 2.65
C ARG A 31 12.39 -7.03 2.12
N VAL A 32 13.35 -6.50 1.41
CA VAL A 32 14.47 -7.28 0.85
C VAL A 32 15.80 -6.62 1.23
N ASN A 33 16.86 -7.42 1.21
CA ASN A 33 18.22 -6.91 1.38
C ASN A 33 18.78 -6.43 0.03
N ASN A 34 20.04 -5.96 0.04
CA ASN A 34 20.70 -5.46 -1.16
C ASN A 34 20.93 -6.51 -2.25
N ASN A 35 20.78 -7.78 -1.94
CA ASN A 35 20.86 -8.87 -2.91
C ASN A 35 19.49 -9.33 -3.40
N ALA A 36 18.45 -8.54 -3.17
CA ALA A 36 17.06 -8.85 -3.51
C ALA A 36 16.54 -10.13 -2.84
N GLN A 37 17.11 -10.51 -1.71
CA GLN A 37 16.65 -11.65 -0.91
C GLN A 37 15.66 -11.17 0.16
N LEU A 38 14.67 -12.01 0.45
CA LEU A 38 13.67 -11.71 1.48
C LEU A 38 14.35 -11.42 2.81
N SER A 39 13.98 -10.32 3.44
CA SER A 39 14.53 -9.94 4.74
C SER A 39 14.16 -10.96 5.82
N GLN A 40 15.13 -11.31 6.63
CA GLN A 40 14.94 -12.18 7.81
C GLN A 40 14.86 -11.38 9.10
N ARG A 41 14.89 -10.05 9.01
CA ARG A 41 14.80 -9.18 10.18
C ARG A 41 13.38 -9.08 10.68
N ASN A 42 13.26 -8.83 11.97
CA ASN A 42 11.97 -8.55 12.60
C ASN A 42 11.38 -7.26 12.07
N HIS A 43 10.08 -7.11 12.24
CA HIS A 43 9.38 -5.88 11.93
C HIS A 43 10.06 -4.69 12.62
N PRO A 44 10.35 -3.58 11.90
CA PRO A 44 11.05 -2.45 12.49
C PRO A 44 10.34 -1.89 13.71
N ILE A 45 11.07 -1.73 14.80
CA ILE A 45 10.52 -1.29 16.09
C ILE A 45 9.92 0.11 15.97
N GLU A 46 10.52 0.99 15.20
CA GLU A 46 10.08 2.37 15.01
C GLU A 46 8.71 2.47 14.31
N LEU A 47 8.28 1.42 13.63
CA LEU A 47 6.94 1.36 13.03
C LEU A 47 5.86 1.01 14.06
N GLY A 48 6.26 0.65 15.28
CA GLY A 48 5.33 0.19 16.31
C GLY A 48 4.84 -1.24 16.04
N SER A 49 3.90 -1.67 16.85
CA SER A 49 3.30 -2.99 16.67
C SER A 49 2.40 -3.04 15.43
N PRO A 50 2.58 -4.04 14.55
CA PRO A 50 1.69 -4.20 13.40
C PRO A 50 0.23 -4.47 13.79
N LEU A 51 -0.02 -4.90 15.02
CA LEU A 51 -1.37 -5.16 15.52
C LEU A 51 -2.10 -3.89 15.94
N THR A 52 -1.38 -2.81 16.21
CA THR A 52 -1.94 -1.56 16.74
C THR A 52 -1.75 -0.36 15.82
N ASN A 53 -0.85 -0.42 14.86
CA ASN A 53 -0.67 0.64 13.89
C ASN A 53 -1.72 0.50 12.77
N LYS A 54 -2.54 1.53 12.60
CA LYS A 54 -3.63 1.52 11.62
C LYS A 54 -3.17 1.67 10.17
N PHE A 55 -1.98 2.21 9.95
CA PHE A 55 -1.52 2.62 8.63
C PHE A 55 -0.34 1.80 8.13
N ILE A 56 0.42 1.19 9.03
CA ILE A 56 1.59 0.37 8.70
C ILE A 56 1.48 -0.94 9.48
N THR A 57 1.29 -2.03 8.75
CA THR A 57 1.10 -3.34 9.36
C THR A 57 1.87 -4.41 8.59
N THR A 58 1.77 -5.63 9.03
CA THR A 58 2.18 -6.82 8.28
C THR A 58 0.93 -7.56 7.82
N ASP A 59 1.07 -8.38 6.78
CA ASP A 59 -0.04 -9.22 6.35
C ASP A 59 0.42 -10.68 6.36
N PHE A 60 0.74 -11.25 5.21
CA PHE A 60 1.04 -12.68 5.08
C PHE A 60 2.29 -13.10 5.87
N SER A 61 3.31 -12.26 5.93
CA SER A 61 4.55 -12.54 6.66
C SER A 61 5.09 -11.28 7.33
N GLU A 62 5.99 -11.45 8.29
CA GLU A 62 6.64 -10.32 8.97
C GLU A 62 7.47 -9.46 8.01
N ALA A 63 7.98 -10.05 6.94
CA ALA A 63 8.73 -9.32 5.92
C ALA A 63 7.85 -8.51 4.99
N LEU A 64 6.54 -8.74 4.95
CA LEU A 64 5.60 -8.00 4.13
C LEU A 64 5.09 -6.79 4.89
N ILE A 65 5.42 -5.62 4.39
CA ILE A 65 4.89 -4.35 4.93
C ILE A 65 3.65 -3.99 4.12
N GLU A 66 2.56 -3.74 4.83
CA GLU A 66 1.32 -3.24 4.24
C GLU A 66 1.09 -1.80 4.69
N LEU A 67 0.98 -0.90 3.73
CA LEU A 67 0.70 0.51 3.95
C LEU A 67 -0.77 0.76 3.61
N VAL A 68 -1.52 1.34 4.55
CA VAL A 68 -2.95 1.57 4.41
C VAL A 68 -3.22 3.05 4.59
N THR A 69 -3.80 3.70 3.58
CA THR A 69 -4.21 5.10 3.70
C THR A 69 -5.64 5.22 4.21
N PRO A 70 -6.00 6.33 4.87
CA PRO A 70 -7.42 6.69 5.00
C PRO A 70 -8.01 6.98 3.63
N THR A 71 -9.33 7.19 3.59
CA THR A 71 -10.00 7.62 2.37
C THR A 71 -9.96 9.13 2.23
N PHE A 72 -9.76 9.60 1.01
CA PHE A 72 -9.74 11.00 0.63
C PHE A 72 -10.55 11.23 -0.63
N ASN A 73 -10.98 12.47 -0.84
CA ASN A 73 -11.73 12.85 -2.03
C ASN A 73 -10.83 13.20 -3.23
N SER A 74 -9.54 13.43 -3.02
CA SER A 74 -8.60 13.71 -4.11
C SER A 74 -7.51 12.66 -4.19
N VAL A 75 -7.03 12.40 -5.41
CA VAL A 75 -5.89 11.51 -5.65
C VAL A 75 -4.61 12.08 -5.05
N ASP A 76 -4.44 13.39 -5.10
CA ASP A 76 -3.24 14.05 -4.57
C ASP A 76 -3.10 13.83 -3.06
N GLU A 77 -4.18 13.91 -2.31
CA GLU A 77 -4.16 13.65 -0.87
C GLU A 77 -3.78 12.19 -0.56
N VAL A 78 -4.32 11.23 -1.31
CA VAL A 78 -3.96 9.82 -1.16
C VAL A 78 -2.48 9.61 -1.46
N TYR A 79 -2.00 10.20 -2.53
CA TYR A 79 -0.60 10.10 -2.93
C TYR A 79 0.33 10.67 -1.87
N GLU A 80 0.03 11.85 -1.37
CA GLU A 80 0.86 12.49 -0.33
C GLU A 80 0.89 11.68 0.95
N PHE A 81 -0.25 11.16 1.38
CA PHE A 81 -0.31 10.31 2.57
C PHE A 81 0.50 9.03 2.38
N LEU A 82 0.34 8.36 1.23
CA LEU A 82 1.08 7.15 0.91
C LEU A 82 2.59 7.42 0.83
N LEU A 83 2.98 8.55 0.25
CA LEU A 83 4.39 8.96 0.20
C LEU A 83 4.97 9.15 1.60
N ASP A 84 4.24 9.79 2.49
CA ASP A 84 4.66 9.98 3.88
C ASP A 84 4.83 8.63 4.60
N LEU A 85 3.92 7.68 4.37
CA LEU A 85 4.04 6.33 4.92
C LEU A 85 5.30 5.64 4.39
N HIS A 86 5.59 5.80 3.10
CA HIS A 86 6.81 5.24 2.49
C HIS A 86 8.08 5.82 3.11
N ILE A 87 8.13 7.13 3.26
CA ILE A 87 9.30 7.82 3.83
C ILE A 87 9.50 7.39 5.29
N PHE A 88 8.42 7.36 6.06
CA PHE A 88 8.48 6.92 7.45
C PHE A 88 8.98 5.47 7.57
N THR A 89 8.45 4.58 6.73
CA THR A 89 8.84 3.18 6.69
C THR A 89 10.30 3.01 6.28
N ALA A 90 10.74 3.70 5.23
CA ALA A 90 12.12 3.64 4.76
C ALA A 90 13.10 4.10 5.84
N ASN A 91 12.75 5.14 6.59
CA ASN A 91 13.58 5.65 7.67
C ASN A 91 13.65 4.70 8.88
N ALA A 92 12.65 3.84 9.05
CA ALA A 92 12.63 2.86 10.13
C ALA A 92 13.35 1.55 9.77
N MET A 93 13.59 1.32 8.49
CA MET A 93 14.28 0.12 8.02
C MET A 93 15.80 0.27 8.16
N GLU A 94 16.50 -0.87 8.21
CA GLU A 94 17.96 -0.87 8.21
C GLU A 94 18.51 -0.38 6.87
N ALA A 95 19.76 0.13 6.87
CA ALA A 95 20.36 0.73 5.69
C ALA A 95 20.50 -0.22 4.49
N ASP A 96 20.53 -1.52 4.74
CA ASP A 96 20.64 -2.56 3.72
C ASP A 96 19.30 -3.19 3.34
N GLU A 97 18.19 -2.64 3.81
CA GLU A 97 16.86 -3.08 3.45
C GLU A 97 16.18 -2.08 2.51
N VAL A 98 15.44 -2.62 1.55
CA VAL A 98 14.58 -1.83 0.66
C VAL A 98 13.23 -2.53 0.51
N LEU A 99 12.22 -1.77 0.11
CA LEU A 99 10.93 -2.34 -0.25
C LEU A 99 10.97 -2.84 -1.69
N TRP A 100 10.57 -4.09 -1.87
CA TRP A 100 10.51 -4.73 -3.20
C TRP A 100 9.37 -4.14 -4.01
N SER A 101 9.69 -3.57 -5.17
CA SER A 101 8.75 -2.78 -5.96
C SER A 101 8.08 -3.54 -7.11
N ASN A 102 8.31 -4.83 -7.21
CA ASN A 102 7.76 -5.67 -8.27
C ASN A 102 6.63 -6.56 -7.77
N SER A 103 5.71 -6.90 -8.65
CA SER A 103 4.60 -7.81 -8.34
C SER A 103 5.04 -9.28 -8.27
N MET A 104 6.12 -9.62 -8.95
CA MET A 104 6.68 -10.96 -8.86
C MET A 104 7.42 -11.17 -7.54
N PRO A 105 7.56 -12.40 -7.06
CA PRO A 105 8.30 -12.69 -5.83
C PRO A 105 9.76 -12.27 -5.92
N CYS A 106 10.31 -11.84 -4.78
CA CYS A 106 11.75 -11.65 -4.63
C CYS A 106 12.45 -12.99 -4.46
N PHE A 107 13.79 -12.98 -4.42
CA PHE A 107 14.57 -14.19 -4.16
C PHE A 107 14.43 -14.59 -2.68
N ILE A 108 13.92 -15.79 -2.45
CA ILE A 108 13.66 -16.30 -1.09
C ILE A 108 14.87 -17.02 -0.54
N GLY A 109 15.75 -17.50 -1.39
CA GLY A 109 16.93 -18.26 -1.01
C GLY A 109 16.65 -19.76 -0.88
N ASP A 110 17.69 -20.52 -0.61
CA ASP A 110 17.56 -21.93 -0.31
C ASP A 110 17.11 -22.08 1.13
N GLU A 111 15.83 -22.15 1.35
CA GLU A 111 15.34 -22.61 2.63
C GLU A 111 15.55 -24.12 2.71
N SER A 112 16.64 -24.45 3.27
CA SER A 112 16.88 -25.82 3.68
C SER A 112 16.29 -26.04 5.06
#